data_205e995b97f830657aacfad66c407970
#
_entry.id   205e995b97f830657aacfad66c407970
#
_cell.length_a   1.000
_cell.length_b   1.000
_cell.length_c   1.000
_cell.angle_alpha   90.00
_cell.angle_beta   90.00
_cell.angle_gamma   90.00
#
_symmetry.space_group_name_H-M   'P 1'
#
loop_
_entity.id
_entity.type
_entity.pdbx_description
1 polymer ?
#
loop_
_entity_poly.entity_id
_entity_poly.type
_entity_poly.pdbx_seq_one_letter_code
_entity_poly.pdbx_strand_id
1 'polypeptide(L)'
;VAGLREEQKRATRARILDSAADLLAEQGYRALTTLSVQRAAQVSRGALLHHFPTFGALITDLVGHLVARNEAAVREIAAGLGDGADPALRALTALYESMARPAAQAEFELWTAARTDPVLAEALRAAERAAGRDLRRVVDALFGPEFVGHPGYPAVRDLTIAILRGTAMSRPLRTSERAARATIDRWAQAMAVLLTQGA
;
A
#
# COMPACT_ATOMS: atom_id res chain seq x y z
N VAL A 1 -10.11 -6.11 33.96
CA VAL A 1 -8.67 -5.78 34.15
C VAL A 1 -7.84 -6.39 33.03
N ALA A 2 -8.07 -7.66 32.62
CA ALA A 2 -7.32 -8.30 31.52
C ALA A 2 -7.58 -7.64 30.14
N GLY A 3 -8.81 -7.26 29.83
CA GLY A 3 -9.19 -6.60 28.59
C GLY A 3 -8.54 -5.22 28.39
N LEU A 4 -8.50 -4.41 29.44
CA LEU A 4 -7.86 -3.08 29.42
C LEU A 4 -6.35 -3.16 29.12
N ARG A 5 -5.66 -4.14 29.70
CA ARG A 5 -4.22 -4.34 29.44
C ARG A 5 -3.95 -4.75 27.98
N GLU A 6 -4.79 -5.62 27.44
CA GLU A 6 -4.67 -6.06 26.04
C GLU A 6 -5.01 -4.92 25.06
N GLU A 7 -5.97 -4.09 25.42
CA GLU A 7 -6.34 -2.91 24.63
C GLU A 7 -5.21 -1.85 24.63
N GLN A 8 -4.61 -1.58 25.79
CA GLN A 8 -3.43 -0.71 25.91
C GLN A 8 -2.23 -1.25 25.14
N LYS A 9 -2.01 -2.57 25.15
CA LYS A 9 -0.94 -3.23 24.39
C LYS A 9 -1.16 -3.05 22.88
N ARG A 10 -2.38 -3.29 22.38
CA ARG A 10 -2.74 -3.06 20.98
C ARG A 10 -2.59 -1.59 20.57
N ALA A 11 -3.07 -0.66 21.38
CA ALA A 11 -2.93 0.77 21.13
C ALA A 11 -1.46 1.22 21.07
N THR A 12 -0.62 0.72 21.98
CA THR A 12 0.83 1.03 21.97
C THR A 12 1.49 0.46 20.73
N ARG A 13 1.15 -0.78 20.34
CA ARG A 13 1.70 -1.39 19.13
C ARG A 13 1.29 -0.63 17.88
N ALA A 14 0.04 -0.22 17.74
CA ALA A 14 -0.46 0.59 16.64
C ALA A 14 0.30 1.93 16.56
N ARG A 15 0.46 2.65 17.68
CA ARG A 15 1.21 3.91 17.74
C ARG A 15 2.67 3.77 17.28
N ILE A 16 3.33 2.66 17.63
CA ILE A 16 4.70 2.39 17.16
C ILE A 16 4.72 2.21 15.65
N LEU A 17 3.78 1.46 15.08
CA LEU A 17 3.68 1.22 13.64
C LEU A 17 3.29 2.49 12.87
N ASP A 18 2.36 3.30 13.40
CA ASP A 18 2.01 4.60 12.82
C ASP A 18 3.22 5.53 12.77
N SER A 19 3.94 5.66 13.90
CA SER A 19 5.16 6.48 13.94
C SER A 19 6.26 5.99 13.00
N ALA A 20 6.41 4.68 12.82
CA ALA A 20 7.34 4.11 11.86
C ALA A 20 6.93 4.39 10.42
N ALA A 21 5.64 4.29 10.10
CA ALA A 21 5.09 4.60 8.79
C ALA A 21 5.28 6.09 8.42
N ASP A 22 5.00 6.98 9.36
CA ASP A 22 5.14 8.42 9.16
C ASP A 22 6.63 8.82 8.97
N LEU A 23 7.54 8.30 9.80
CA LEU A 23 8.99 8.49 9.64
C LEU A 23 9.46 8.03 8.25
N LEU A 24 8.99 6.87 7.81
CA LEU A 24 9.36 6.29 6.53
C LEU A 24 8.85 7.13 5.36
N ALA A 25 7.61 7.60 5.42
CA ALA A 25 7.00 8.43 4.38
C ALA A 25 7.64 9.83 4.30
N GLU A 26 8.00 10.42 5.45
CA GLU A 26 8.51 11.80 5.51
C GLU A 26 10.02 11.91 5.35
N GLN A 27 10.78 10.94 5.87
CA GLN A 27 12.23 11.02 6.01
C GLN A 27 12.98 9.88 5.30
N GLY A 28 12.24 8.92 4.72
CA GLY A 28 12.80 7.78 4.00
C GLY A 28 13.39 6.70 4.90
N TYR A 29 13.81 5.59 4.28
CA TYR A 29 14.26 4.39 4.99
C TYR A 29 15.49 4.61 5.90
N ARG A 30 16.40 5.50 5.51
CA ARG A 30 17.61 5.78 6.32
C ARG A 30 17.29 6.38 7.68
N ALA A 31 16.20 7.10 7.81
CA ALA A 31 15.74 7.66 9.08
C ALA A 31 15.05 6.62 9.97
N LEU A 32 14.64 5.48 9.42
CA LEU A 32 13.91 4.44 10.13
C LEU A 32 14.88 3.58 10.95
N THR A 33 15.04 3.92 12.22
CA THR A 33 15.84 3.17 13.19
C THR A 33 15.00 2.88 14.44
N THR A 34 15.40 1.89 15.24
CA THR A 34 14.72 1.62 16.52
C THR A 34 14.69 2.85 17.43
N LEU A 35 15.74 3.67 17.40
CA LEU A 35 15.82 4.89 18.21
C LEU A 35 14.88 5.99 17.72
N SER A 36 14.83 6.23 16.39
CA SER A 36 13.92 7.23 15.82
C SER A 36 12.45 6.85 16.01
N VAL A 37 12.11 5.57 15.80
CA VAL A 37 10.76 5.06 16.05
C VAL A 37 10.38 5.16 17.52
N GLN A 38 11.29 4.78 18.44
CA GLN A 38 11.07 4.92 19.88
C GLN A 38 10.74 6.36 20.28
N ARG A 39 11.50 7.33 19.74
CA ARG A 39 11.30 8.77 20.02
C ARG A 39 9.98 9.27 19.44
N ALA A 40 9.71 8.96 18.18
CA ALA A 40 8.49 9.37 17.50
C ALA A 40 7.23 8.80 18.17
N ALA A 41 7.27 7.52 18.54
CA ALA A 41 6.17 6.84 19.22
C ALA A 41 6.04 7.21 20.72
N GLN A 42 7.01 7.95 21.28
CA GLN A 42 7.06 8.30 22.69
C GLN A 42 6.95 7.09 23.64
N VAL A 43 7.70 6.03 23.33
CA VAL A 43 7.74 4.81 24.14
C VAL A 43 9.15 4.60 24.72
N SER A 44 9.25 3.84 25.82
CA SER A 44 10.56 3.42 26.33
C SER A 44 11.19 2.37 25.42
N ARG A 45 12.52 2.23 25.45
CA ARG A 45 13.24 1.17 24.75
C ARG A 45 12.72 -0.22 25.10
N GLY A 46 12.44 -0.46 26.40
CA GLY A 46 11.89 -1.73 26.87
C GLY A 46 10.50 -2.00 26.28
N ALA A 47 9.63 -0.99 26.21
CA ALA A 47 8.31 -1.11 25.59
C ALA A 47 8.43 -1.42 24.08
N LEU A 48 9.31 -0.74 23.36
CA LEU A 48 9.55 -1.04 21.94
C LEU A 48 9.99 -2.49 21.73
N LEU A 49 11.02 -2.94 22.48
CA LEU A 49 11.55 -4.30 22.35
C LEU A 49 10.57 -5.38 22.82
N HIS A 50 9.65 -5.05 23.75
CA HIS A 50 8.57 -5.94 24.13
C HIS A 50 7.59 -6.21 22.97
N HIS A 51 7.29 -5.18 22.16
CA HIS A 51 6.41 -5.32 20.99
C HIS A 51 7.14 -5.85 19.75
N PHE A 52 8.37 -5.44 19.56
CA PHE A 52 9.19 -5.76 18.39
C PHE A 52 10.62 -6.13 18.84
N PRO A 53 10.88 -7.43 19.13
CA PRO A 53 12.18 -7.88 19.65
C PRO A 53 13.36 -7.59 18.73
N THR A 54 13.09 -7.51 17.42
CA THR A 54 14.09 -7.18 16.41
C THR A 54 13.58 -6.12 15.45
N PHE A 55 14.51 -5.42 14.77
CA PHE A 55 14.14 -4.49 13.71
C PHE A 55 13.43 -5.20 12.55
N GLY A 56 13.83 -6.43 12.19
CA GLY A 56 13.16 -7.25 11.19
C GLY A 56 11.69 -7.55 11.55
N ALA A 57 11.40 -7.84 12.83
CA ALA A 57 10.03 -8.01 13.31
C ALA A 57 9.20 -6.72 13.15
N LEU A 58 9.79 -5.56 13.48
CA LEU A 58 9.15 -4.28 13.24
C LEU A 58 8.83 -4.06 11.76
N ILE A 59 9.77 -4.34 10.86
CA ILE A 59 9.57 -4.19 9.41
C ILE A 59 8.47 -5.11 8.89
N THR A 60 8.47 -6.39 9.31
CA THR A 60 7.44 -7.35 8.88
C THR A 60 6.04 -6.87 9.26
N ASP A 61 5.88 -6.41 10.49
CA ASP A 61 4.59 -5.91 10.99
C ASP A 61 4.21 -4.56 10.38
N LEU A 62 5.22 -3.70 10.10
CA LEU A 62 5.03 -2.43 9.42
C LEU A 62 4.44 -2.62 8.01
N VAL A 63 4.94 -3.58 7.23
CA VAL A 63 4.36 -3.88 5.91
C VAL A 63 2.89 -4.24 6.03
N GLY A 64 2.50 -5.14 6.94
CA GLY A 64 1.10 -5.47 7.18
C GLY A 64 0.26 -4.25 7.58
N HIS A 65 0.83 -3.35 8.39
CA HIS A 65 0.17 -2.10 8.78
C HIS A 65 -0.02 -1.14 7.61
N LEU A 66 0.99 -0.98 6.74
CA LEU A 66 0.91 -0.15 5.54
C LEU A 66 -0.16 -0.68 4.57
N VAL A 67 -0.22 -1.99 4.37
CA VAL A 67 -1.25 -2.64 3.54
C VAL A 67 -2.65 -2.33 4.05
N ALA A 68 -2.90 -2.46 5.36
CA ALA A 68 -4.20 -2.15 5.94
C ALA A 68 -4.57 -0.66 5.78
N ARG A 69 -3.61 0.26 5.94
CA ARG A 69 -3.81 1.70 5.69
C ARG A 69 -4.09 1.99 4.21
N ASN A 70 -3.38 1.35 3.30
CA ASN A 70 -3.60 1.49 1.85
C ASN A 70 -4.99 0.97 1.45
N GLU A 71 -5.41 -0.18 1.98
CA GLU A 71 -6.75 -0.72 1.75
C GLU A 71 -7.85 0.23 2.24
N ALA A 72 -7.68 0.82 3.42
CA ALA A 72 -8.61 1.81 3.95
C ALA A 72 -8.67 3.07 3.06
N ALA A 73 -7.52 3.57 2.62
CA ALA A 73 -7.45 4.73 1.73
C ALA A 73 -8.14 4.47 0.38
N VAL A 74 -7.94 3.29 -0.22
CA VAL A 74 -8.62 2.91 -1.46
C VAL A 74 -10.14 2.92 -1.29
N ARG A 75 -10.65 2.31 -0.21
CA ARG A 75 -12.09 2.28 0.07
C ARG A 75 -12.67 3.67 0.29
N GLU A 76 -11.98 4.51 1.05
CA GLU A 76 -12.38 5.90 1.29
C GLU A 76 -12.49 6.69 -0.02
N ILE A 77 -11.45 6.62 -0.87
CA ILE A 77 -11.42 7.33 -2.15
C ILE A 77 -12.52 6.79 -3.07
N ALA A 78 -12.67 5.47 -3.19
CA ALA A 78 -13.69 4.86 -4.04
C ALA A 78 -15.11 5.27 -3.64
N ALA A 79 -15.38 5.34 -2.33
CA ALA A 79 -16.67 5.82 -1.81
C ALA A 79 -16.92 7.31 -2.15
N GLY A 80 -15.86 8.13 -2.17
CA GLY A 80 -15.96 9.55 -2.50
C GLY A 80 -16.20 9.86 -3.98
N LEU A 81 -15.89 8.92 -4.89
CA LEU A 81 -16.03 9.12 -6.34
C LEU A 81 -17.47 8.98 -6.84
N GLY A 82 -18.42 8.47 -6.02
CA GLY A 82 -19.81 8.27 -6.38
C GLY A 82 -20.05 7.20 -7.46
N ASP A 83 -21.33 6.93 -7.76
CA ASP A 83 -21.72 5.82 -8.66
C ASP A 83 -21.93 6.24 -10.13
N GLY A 84 -21.72 7.52 -10.47
CA GLY A 84 -22.00 8.06 -11.81
C GLY A 84 -20.88 7.86 -12.85
N ALA A 85 -19.72 7.35 -12.46
CA ALA A 85 -18.59 7.11 -13.35
C ALA A 85 -18.55 5.64 -13.83
N ASP A 86 -17.87 5.42 -14.98
CA ASP A 86 -17.50 4.08 -15.43
C ASP A 86 -16.82 3.31 -14.28
N PRO A 87 -17.31 2.12 -13.91
CA PRO A 87 -16.76 1.34 -12.80
C PRO A 87 -15.26 1.07 -12.93
N ALA A 88 -14.76 0.80 -14.14
CA ALA A 88 -13.34 0.58 -14.39
C ALA A 88 -12.53 1.85 -14.14
N LEU A 89 -12.96 2.99 -14.66
CA LEU A 89 -12.27 4.26 -14.46
C LEU A 89 -12.31 4.69 -13.00
N ARG A 90 -13.42 4.45 -12.29
CA ARG A 90 -13.54 4.69 -10.86
C ARG A 90 -12.55 3.85 -10.06
N ALA A 91 -12.47 2.54 -10.36
CA ALA A 91 -11.51 1.64 -9.72
C ALA A 91 -10.06 2.07 -9.96
N LEU A 92 -9.69 2.38 -11.20
CA LEU A 92 -8.35 2.85 -11.58
C LEU A 92 -8.00 4.17 -10.87
N THR A 93 -8.95 5.11 -10.80
CA THR A 93 -8.76 6.40 -10.14
C THR A 93 -8.55 6.21 -8.63
N ALA A 94 -9.38 5.40 -7.98
CA ALA A 94 -9.23 5.13 -6.55
C ALA A 94 -7.89 4.48 -6.20
N LEU A 95 -7.47 3.49 -6.99
CA LEU A 95 -6.17 2.83 -6.85
C LEU A 95 -5.01 3.81 -7.06
N TYR A 96 -5.05 4.62 -8.11
CA TYR A 96 -3.99 5.58 -8.39
C TYR A 96 -3.86 6.65 -7.30
N GLU A 97 -4.97 7.24 -6.88
CA GLU A 97 -4.96 8.29 -5.86
C GLU A 97 -4.55 7.75 -4.48
N SER A 98 -4.88 6.49 -4.17
CA SER A 98 -4.42 5.85 -2.92
C SER A 98 -2.90 5.72 -2.88
N MET A 99 -2.23 5.54 -4.02
CA MET A 99 -0.77 5.45 -4.12
C MET A 99 -0.04 6.77 -3.84
N ALA A 100 -0.76 7.89 -3.76
CA ALA A 100 -0.23 9.17 -3.28
C ALA A 100 -0.29 9.32 -1.75
N ARG A 101 -0.99 8.44 -1.06
CA ARG A 101 -1.11 8.50 0.40
C ARG A 101 0.20 8.09 1.09
N PRO A 102 0.47 8.59 2.29
CA PRO A 102 1.73 8.32 3.01
C PRO A 102 2.07 6.83 3.15
N ALA A 103 1.07 5.98 3.37
CA ALA A 103 1.29 4.55 3.52
C ALA A 103 1.86 3.89 2.25
N ALA A 104 1.38 4.28 1.06
CA ALA A 104 1.92 3.76 -0.21
C ALA A 104 3.32 4.32 -0.50
N GLN A 105 3.56 5.59 -0.17
CA GLN A 105 4.90 6.18 -0.30
C GLN A 105 5.90 5.47 0.61
N ALA A 106 5.53 5.16 1.84
CA ALA A 106 6.34 4.38 2.76
C ALA A 106 6.66 2.96 2.21
N GLU A 107 5.71 2.30 1.56
CA GLU A 107 5.93 1.01 0.91
C GLU A 107 6.96 1.12 -0.24
N PHE A 108 6.87 2.16 -1.08
CA PHE A 108 7.83 2.41 -2.16
C PHE A 108 9.24 2.69 -1.64
N GLU A 109 9.38 3.39 -0.52
CA GLU A 109 10.67 3.60 0.15
C GLU A 109 11.29 2.27 0.60
N LEU A 110 10.51 1.36 1.20
CA LEU A 110 10.99 0.04 1.59
C LEU A 110 11.48 -0.77 0.39
N TRP A 111 10.75 -0.77 -0.73
CA TRP A 111 11.17 -1.49 -1.94
C TRP A 111 12.43 -0.91 -2.56
N THR A 112 12.54 0.41 -2.59
CA THR A 112 13.73 1.09 -3.10
C THR A 112 14.95 0.75 -2.25
N ALA A 113 14.81 0.79 -0.93
CA ALA A 113 15.88 0.44 0.02
C ALA A 113 16.30 -1.04 -0.08
N ALA A 114 15.33 -1.95 -0.25
CA ALA A 114 15.59 -3.39 -0.37
C ALA A 114 16.45 -3.77 -1.59
N ARG A 115 16.56 -2.93 -2.60
CA ARG A 115 17.43 -3.16 -3.76
C ARG A 115 18.91 -3.26 -3.38
N THR A 116 19.31 -2.59 -2.31
CA THR A 116 20.70 -2.50 -1.87
C THR A 116 20.92 -3.04 -0.44
N ASP A 117 19.86 -3.49 0.22
CA ASP A 117 19.89 -4.07 1.56
C ASP A 117 19.32 -5.50 1.52
N PRO A 118 20.20 -6.55 1.44
CA PRO A 118 19.74 -7.94 1.37
C PRO A 118 18.98 -8.41 2.63
N VAL A 119 19.28 -7.84 3.80
CA VAL A 119 18.61 -8.18 5.05
C VAL A 119 17.18 -7.64 5.04
N LEU A 120 17.00 -6.40 4.60
CA LEU A 120 15.68 -5.83 4.39
C LEU A 120 14.90 -6.59 3.33
N ALA A 121 15.52 -6.92 2.19
CA ALA A 121 14.88 -7.69 1.12
C ALA A 121 14.35 -9.03 1.61
N GLU A 122 15.11 -9.74 2.46
CA GLU A 122 14.65 -11.00 3.06
C GLU A 122 13.47 -10.79 4.01
N ALA A 123 13.53 -9.78 4.87
CA ALA A 123 12.44 -9.45 5.78
C ALA A 123 11.14 -9.08 5.02
N LEU A 124 11.26 -8.40 3.87
CA LEU A 124 10.11 -8.01 3.06
C LEU A 124 9.47 -9.17 2.30
N ARG A 125 10.23 -10.18 1.84
CA ARG A 125 9.71 -11.23 0.95
C ARG A 125 8.47 -11.95 1.47
N ALA A 126 8.43 -12.28 2.76
CA ALA A 126 7.27 -12.94 3.35
C ALA A 126 6.07 -12.01 3.47
N ALA A 127 6.32 -10.78 3.93
CA ALA A 127 5.31 -9.74 4.08
C ALA A 127 4.72 -9.33 2.73
N GLU A 128 5.54 -9.16 1.69
CA GLU A 128 5.11 -8.82 0.33
C GLU A 128 4.23 -9.90 -0.33
N ARG A 129 4.49 -11.18 -0.05
CA ARG A 129 3.59 -12.24 -0.54
C ARG A 129 2.18 -12.14 0.07
N ALA A 130 2.08 -11.78 1.35
CA ALA A 130 0.80 -11.54 2.00
C ALA A 130 0.14 -10.26 1.45
N ALA A 131 0.89 -9.16 1.40
CA ALA A 131 0.48 -7.87 0.85
C ALA A 131 -0.05 -7.99 -0.59
N GLY A 132 0.61 -8.77 -1.43
CA GLY A 132 0.19 -9.00 -2.81
C GLY A 132 -1.15 -9.76 -2.92
N ARG A 133 -1.46 -10.65 -1.98
CA ARG A 133 -2.79 -11.31 -1.93
C ARG A 133 -3.87 -10.32 -1.50
N ASP A 134 -3.61 -9.51 -0.49
CA ASP A 134 -4.54 -8.52 0.01
C ASP A 134 -4.82 -7.43 -1.05
N LEU A 135 -3.78 -6.95 -1.73
CA LEU A 135 -3.94 -5.99 -2.82
C LEU A 135 -4.81 -6.56 -3.95
N ARG A 136 -4.56 -7.81 -4.39
CA ARG A 136 -5.42 -8.44 -5.41
C ARG A 136 -6.87 -8.50 -4.98
N ARG A 137 -7.13 -8.90 -3.74
CA ARG A 137 -8.50 -8.94 -3.17
C ARG A 137 -9.18 -7.56 -3.19
N VAL A 138 -8.43 -6.50 -2.86
CA VAL A 138 -8.93 -5.12 -2.90
C VAL A 138 -9.24 -4.70 -4.33
N VAL A 139 -8.33 -4.98 -5.27
CA VAL A 139 -8.53 -4.67 -6.69
C VAL A 139 -9.74 -5.43 -7.24
N ASP A 140 -9.87 -6.73 -6.95
CA ASP A 140 -11.00 -7.57 -7.37
C ASP A 140 -12.33 -7.02 -6.83
N ALA A 141 -12.37 -6.56 -5.58
CA ALA A 141 -13.56 -5.96 -4.97
C ALA A 141 -13.96 -4.62 -5.63
N LEU A 142 -12.98 -3.83 -6.08
CA LEU A 142 -13.24 -2.56 -6.76
C LEU A 142 -13.81 -2.73 -8.18
N PHE A 143 -13.25 -3.70 -8.92
CA PHE A 143 -13.73 -3.98 -10.28
C PHE A 143 -15.07 -4.70 -10.29
N GLY A 144 -15.33 -5.52 -9.28
CA GLY A 144 -16.58 -6.24 -9.13
C GLY A 144 -16.67 -7.55 -9.93
N PRO A 145 -17.77 -8.32 -9.72
CA PRO A 145 -17.90 -9.70 -10.20
C PRO A 145 -17.91 -9.81 -11.73
N GLU A 146 -18.40 -8.81 -12.44
CA GLU A 146 -18.45 -8.82 -13.91
C GLU A 146 -17.06 -8.88 -14.53
N PHE A 147 -16.11 -8.11 -14.00
CA PHE A 147 -14.72 -8.14 -14.43
C PHE A 147 -14.00 -9.39 -13.95
N VAL A 148 -14.17 -9.73 -12.67
CA VAL A 148 -13.49 -10.87 -12.02
C VAL A 148 -13.84 -12.21 -12.68
N GLY A 149 -15.07 -12.35 -13.19
CA GLY A 149 -15.53 -13.55 -13.91
C GLY A 149 -14.94 -13.74 -15.30
N HIS A 150 -14.29 -12.72 -15.87
CA HIS A 150 -13.74 -12.82 -17.23
C HIS A 150 -12.38 -13.57 -17.25
N PRO A 151 -12.18 -14.54 -18.19
CA PRO A 151 -10.93 -15.34 -18.24
C PRO A 151 -9.65 -14.51 -18.36
N GLY A 152 -9.68 -13.38 -19.06
CA GLY A 152 -8.55 -12.46 -19.23
C GLY A 152 -8.28 -11.55 -18.05
N TYR A 153 -9.19 -11.46 -17.08
CA TYR A 153 -9.10 -10.51 -15.96
C TYR A 153 -7.85 -10.67 -15.08
N PRO A 154 -7.35 -11.88 -14.75
CA PRO A 154 -6.14 -11.99 -13.94
C PRO A 154 -4.93 -11.26 -14.53
N ALA A 155 -4.75 -11.33 -15.85
CA ALA A 155 -3.66 -10.61 -16.54
C ALA A 155 -3.91 -9.10 -16.52
N VAL A 156 -5.13 -8.66 -16.79
CA VAL A 156 -5.54 -7.25 -16.75
C VAL A 156 -5.33 -6.67 -15.36
N ARG A 157 -5.72 -7.37 -14.30
CA ARG A 157 -5.49 -6.96 -12.91
C ARG A 157 -3.99 -6.77 -12.62
N ASP A 158 -3.16 -7.76 -12.95
CA ASP A 158 -1.74 -7.73 -12.65
C ASP A 158 -1.03 -6.61 -13.45
N LEU A 159 -1.42 -6.38 -14.71
CA LEU A 159 -0.97 -5.23 -15.50
C LEU A 159 -1.45 -3.90 -14.92
N THR A 160 -2.70 -3.82 -14.45
CA THR A 160 -3.23 -2.63 -13.77
C THR A 160 -2.36 -2.24 -12.59
N ILE A 161 -2.07 -3.19 -11.71
CA ILE A 161 -1.21 -2.94 -10.55
C ILE A 161 0.18 -2.44 -10.98
N ALA A 162 0.79 -3.07 -11.98
CA ALA A 162 2.11 -2.70 -12.47
C ALA A 162 2.13 -1.29 -13.09
N ILE A 163 1.15 -0.97 -13.93
CA ILE A 163 1.02 0.35 -14.58
C ILE A 163 0.81 1.45 -13.55
N LEU A 164 -0.13 1.26 -12.61
CA LEU A 164 -0.44 2.26 -11.62
C LEU A 164 0.72 2.50 -10.66
N ARG A 165 1.42 1.43 -10.23
CA ARG A 165 2.63 1.55 -9.40
C ARG A 165 3.73 2.33 -10.12
N GLY A 166 4.06 1.96 -11.37
CA GLY A 166 5.06 2.68 -12.16
C GLY A 166 4.70 4.15 -12.37
N THR A 167 3.41 4.41 -12.61
CA THR A 167 2.88 5.77 -12.74
C THR A 167 2.98 6.54 -11.41
N ALA A 168 2.65 5.93 -10.28
CA ALA A 168 2.72 6.57 -8.97
C ALA A 168 4.17 6.83 -8.51
N MET A 169 5.08 5.88 -8.71
CA MET A 169 6.50 6.03 -8.34
C MET A 169 7.19 7.19 -9.05
N SER A 170 6.76 7.56 -10.25
CA SER A 170 7.30 8.71 -10.98
C SER A 170 6.62 10.05 -10.64
N ARG A 171 5.64 10.06 -9.72
CA ARG A 171 4.88 11.26 -9.33
C ARG A 171 5.76 12.41 -8.85
N PRO A 172 6.79 12.20 -8.00
CA PRO A 172 7.65 13.29 -7.53
C PRO A 172 8.43 14.01 -8.63
N LEU A 173 8.58 13.39 -9.80
CA LEU A 173 9.31 13.94 -10.95
C LEU A 173 8.40 14.71 -11.93
N ARG A 174 7.11 14.78 -11.65
CA ARG A 174 6.14 15.41 -12.56
C ARG A 174 5.84 16.83 -12.16
N THR A 175 5.66 17.67 -13.16
CA THR A 175 5.18 19.05 -13.00
C THR A 175 3.65 19.16 -13.06
N SER A 176 2.95 18.12 -13.54
CA SER A 176 1.49 18.05 -13.58
C SER A 176 0.96 16.62 -13.60
N GLU A 177 -0.26 16.42 -13.14
CA GLU A 177 -0.96 15.13 -13.16
C GLU A 177 -1.57 14.78 -14.55
N ARG A 178 -1.49 15.67 -15.54
CA ARG A 178 -2.12 15.48 -16.84
C ARG A 178 -1.64 14.21 -17.56
N ALA A 179 -0.33 13.96 -17.54
CA ALA A 179 0.25 12.77 -18.18
C ALA A 179 -0.15 11.47 -17.46
N ALA A 180 -0.25 11.50 -16.15
CA ALA A 180 -0.70 10.36 -15.37
C ALA A 180 -2.17 10.02 -15.66
N ARG A 181 -3.05 11.03 -15.64
CA ARG A 181 -4.47 10.86 -16.01
C ARG A 181 -4.62 10.30 -17.42
N ALA A 182 -3.90 10.86 -18.40
CA ALA A 182 -3.91 10.34 -19.77
C ALA A 182 -3.40 8.88 -19.86
N THR A 183 -2.52 8.44 -18.98
CA THR A 183 -2.09 7.03 -18.90
C THR A 183 -3.20 6.15 -18.34
N ILE A 184 -3.90 6.60 -17.30
CA ILE A 184 -5.04 5.90 -16.69
C ILE A 184 -6.17 5.76 -17.70
N ASP A 185 -6.53 6.84 -18.42
CA ASP A 185 -7.59 6.83 -19.43
C ASP A 185 -7.26 5.87 -20.58
N ARG A 186 -6.04 5.89 -21.08
CA ARG A 186 -5.57 4.95 -22.12
C ARG A 186 -5.58 3.50 -21.63
N TRP A 187 -5.21 3.28 -20.37
CA TRP A 187 -5.27 1.94 -19.80
C TRP A 187 -6.72 1.46 -19.65
N ALA A 188 -7.64 2.30 -19.20
CA ALA A 188 -9.06 1.97 -19.15
C ALA A 188 -9.62 1.54 -20.52
N GLN A 189 -9.26 2.26 -21.59
CA GLN A 189 -9.63 1.90 -22.96
C GLN A 189 -9.02 0.56 -23.40
N ALA A 190 -7.73 0.33 -23.12
CA ALA A 190 -7.05 -0.93 -23.45
C ALA A 190 -7.65 -2.12 -22.71
N MET A 191 -8.01 -1.96 -21.43
CA MET A 191 -8.70 -2.99 -20.64
C MET A 191 -10.04 -3.40 -21.29
N ALA A 192 -10.84 -2.43 -21.74
CA ALA A 192 -12.11 -2.73 -22.40
C ALA A 192 -11.89 -3.60 -23.64
N VAL A 193 -10.88 -3.32 -24.45
CA VAL A 193 -10.54 -4.13 -25.65
C VAL A 193 -10.05 -5.52 -25.25
N LEU A 194 -9.17 -5.63 -24.26
CA LEU A 194 -8.62 -6.93 -23.81
C LEU A 194 -9.68 -7.85 -23.24
N LEU A 195 -10.68 -7.28 -22.56
CA LEU A 195 -11.77 -8.04 -21.95
C LEU A 195 -12.92 -8.34 -22.96
N THR A 196 -12.99 -7.68 -24.11
CA THR A 196 -13.95 -8.01 -25.16
C THR A 196 -13.42 -9.05 -26.16
N GLN A 197 -12.12 -9.17 -26.37
CA GLN A 197 -11.51 -10.09 -27.34
C GLN A 197 -11.29 -11.52 -26.80
N GLY A 198 -11.52 -11.78 -25.53
CA GLY A 198 -11.33 -13.06 -24.85
C GLY A 198 -12.64 -13.84 -24.59
N ALA A 199 -13.75 -13.41 -25.18
CA ALA A 199 -15.06 -14.06 -25.05
C ALA A 199 -15.30 -15.08 -26.15
#